data_412d8517cb65bcf645d60001e0098f1f
#
_entry.id   412d8517cb65bcf645d60001e0098f1f
#
_cell.length_a   1.000
_cell.length_b   1.000
_cell.length_c   1.000
_cell.angle_alpha   90.00
_cell.angle_beta   90.00
_cell.angle_gamma   90.00
#
_symmetry.space_group_name_H-M   'P 1'
#
loop_
_entity.id
_entity.type
_entity.pdbx_description
1 polymer ?
#
loop_
_entity_poly.entity_id
_entity_poly.type
_entity_poly.pdbx_seq_one_letter_code
_entity_poly.pdbx_strand_id
1 'polypeptide(L)'
;MKGNKKIRFIFPVVAMYFPLLLFAPKAIAGSFGAEIFCTMRDGGNDHESSWQAAYSYIKKQKGGIFKTSPKQAAGQIIETVVRERDKFSYCVEFLDQLHPDRKLQLENNRKEKKRKEKELLEEKESEDYSEETFDRYTY
;
A
#
# COMPACT_ATOMS: atom_id res chain seq x y z
N MET A 1 -25.30 42.88 52.67
CA MET A 1 -24.92 41.61 52.05
C MET A 1 -25.54 41.54 50.63
N LYS A 2 -24.78 41.85 49.57
CA LYS A 2 -25.22 41.76 48.17
C LYS A 2 -24.47 40.64 47.52
N GLY A 3 -25.11 39.49 47.32
CA GLY A 3 -24.55 38.31 46.72
C GLY A 3 -24.39 38.47 45.21
N ASN A 4 -23.16 38.23 44.71
CA ASN A 4 -22.79 38.31 43.32
C ASN A 4 -23.42 37.16 42.51
N LYS A 5 -24.50 37.44 41.79
CA LYS A 5 -25.21 36.50 40.89
C LYS A 5 -24.67 36.46 39.46
N LYS A 6 -23.43 36.91 39.20
CA LYS A 6 -22.93 37.09 37.82
C LYS A 6 -22.02 35.98 37.28
N ILE A 7 -21.74 34.92 38.04
CA ILE A 7 -20.78 33.89 37.61
C ILE A 7 -21.43 32.64 36.97
N ARG A 8 -22.76 32.53 36.97
CA ARG A 8 -23.44 31.28 36.55
C ARG A 8 -23.68 31.09 35.06
N PHE A 9 -23.37 32.06 34.19
CA PHE A 9 -23.71 31.98 32.77
C PHE A 9 -22.53 31.69 31.84
N ILE A 10 -21.28 31.66 32.33
CA ILE A 10 -20.09 31.48 31.47
C ILE A 10 -19.76 30.00 31.30
N PHE A 11 -20.12 29.14 32.27
CA PHE A 11 -19.75 27.71 32.25
C PHE A 11 -20.40 26.84 31.15
N PRO A 12 -21.67 27.03 30.75
CA PRO A 12 -22.28 26.17 29.72
C PRO A 12 -21.73 26.41 28.31
N VAL A 13 -21.23 27.65 28.01
CA VAL A 13 -20.74 27.99 26.67
C VAL A 13 -19.36 27.36 26.40
N VAL A 14 -18.50 27.32 27.42
CA VAL A 14 -17.17 26.72 27.30
C VAL A 14 -17.25 25.19 27.17
N ALA A 15 -18.20 24.53 27.82
CA ALA A 15 -18.40 23.10 27.75
C ALA A 15 -18.89 22.63 26.35
N MET A 16 -19.53 23.49 25.57
CA MET A 16 -20.07 23.15 24.26
C MET A 16 -19.02 23.21 23.14
N TYR A 17 -17.93 23.97 23.34
CA TYR A 17 -16.81 24.06 22.36
C TYR A 17 -15.69 23.04 22.55
N PHE A 18 -15.64 22.36 23.69
CA PHE A 18 -14.57 21.41 24.01
C PHE A 18 -14.60 20.11 23.19
N PRO A 19 -15.73 19.51 22.80
CA PRO A 19 -15.73 18.27 22.00
C PRO A 19 -15.30 18.47 20.55
N LEU A 20 -15.32 19.72 20.00
CA LEU A 20 -14.93 19.96 18.60
C LEU A 20 -13.41 19.88 18.37
N LEU A 21 -12.58 20.01 19.41
CA LEU A 21 -11.12 19.98 19.30
C LEU A 21 -10.52 18.55 19.34
N LEU A 22 -11.33 17.53 19.65
CA LEU A 22 -10.86 16.15 19.73
C LEU A 22 -10.90 15.38 18.41
N PHE A 23 -11.49 15.95 17.37
CA PHE A 23 -11.47 15.38 16.01
C PHE A 23 -10.36 16.03 15.15
N ALA A 24 -9.12 16.01 15.62
CA ALA A 24 -7.99 16.28 14.74
C ALA A 24 -7.87 15.13 13.73
N PRO A 25 -7.94 15.38 12.41
CA PRO A 25 -7.90 14.33 11.42
C PRO A 25 -6.53 13.64 11.46
N LYS A 26 -6.51 12.34 11.75
CA LYS A 26 -5.32 11.48 11.68
C LYS A 26 -4.74 11.35 10.25
N ALA A 27 -5.29 12.10 9.31
CA ALA A 27 -5.02 11.99 7.88
C ALA A 27 -3.70 12.63 7.41
N ILE A 28 -3.05 13.47 8.23
CA ILE A 28 -1.96 14.35 7.75
C ILE A 28 -0.71 13.56 7.33
N ALA A 29 -0.31 12.54 8.07
CA ALA A 29 0.92 11.80 7.77
C ALA A 29 0.85 10.98 6.47
N GLY A 30 -0.31 10.41 6.16
CA GLY A 30 -0.56 9.68 4.92
C GLY A 30 -0.58 10.58 3.69
N SER A 31 -1.15 11.78 3.81
CA SER A 31 -1.22 12.75 2.72
C SER A 31 0.17 13.22 2.27
N PHE A 32 1.04 13.59 3.20
CA PHE A 32 2.42 13.96 2.86
C PHE A 32 3.24 12.78 2.34
N GLY A 33 3.03 11.57 2.85
CA GLY A 33 3.68 10.37 2.32
C GLY A 33 3.28 10.11 0.86
N ALA A 34 2.01 10.24 0.53
CA ALA A 34 1.51 10.14 -0.84
C ALA A 34 2.09 11.25 -1.73
N GLU A 35 2.12 12.48 -1.23
CA GLU A 35 2.69 13.62 -1.98
C GLU A 35 4.18 13.40 -2.32
N ILE A 36 4.99 12.98 -1.35
CA ILE A 36 6.41 12.66 -1.57
C ILE A 36 6.55 11.55 -2.61
N PHE A 37 5.84 10.43 -2.44
CA PHE A 37 5.90 9.31 -3.36
C PHE A 37 5.53 9.72 -4.79
N CYS A 38 4.36 10.32 -4.94
CA CYS A 38 3.82 10.71 -6.25
C CYS A 38 4.68 11.76 -6.95
N THR A 39 5.11 12.81 -6.23
CA THR A 39 5.97 13.85 -6.81
C THR A 39 7.32 13.29 -7.26
N MET A 40 7.92 12.39 -6.49
CA MET A 40 9.17 11.76 -6.89
C MET A 40 9.00 10.86 -8.12
N ARG A 41 7.90 10.09 -8.19
CA ARG A 41 7.59 9.26 -9.37
C ARG A 41 7.35 10.10 -10.62
N ASP A 42 6.60 11.17 -10.50
CA ASP A 42 6.34 12.13 -11.58
C ASP A 42 7.64 12.81 -12.06
N GLY A 43 8.54 13.10 -11.13
CA GLY A 43 9.89 13.62 -11.43
C GLY A 43 10.85 12.60 -12.04
N GLY A 44 10.41 11.36 -12.35
CA GLY A 44 11.22 10.34 -13.02
C GLY A 44 12.11 9.52 -12.08
N ASN A 45 11.99 9.68 -10.76
CA ASN A 45 12.72 8.84 -9.81
C ASN A 45 12.22 7.40 -9.86
N ASP A 46 13.10 6.43 -9.58
CA ASP A 46 12.74 5.03 -9.49
C ASP A 46 11.79 4.75 -8.31
N HIS A 47 11.13 3.58 -8.37
CA HIS A 47 10.16 3.19 -7.36
C HIS A 47 10.77 3.08 -5.96
N GLU A 48 11.96 2.48 -5.85
CA GLU A 48 12.59 2.20 -4.56
C GLU A 48 12.97 3.50 -3.85
N SER A 49 13.61 4.46 -4.54
CA SER A 49 13.97 5.77 -3.99
C SER A 49 12.73 6.56 -3.55
N SER A 50 11.68 6.57 -4.37
CA SER A 50 10.41 7.25 -4.07
C SER A 50 9.71 6.63 -2.86
N TRP A 51 9.69 5.29 -2.79
CA TRP A 51 9.15 4.55 -1.67
C TRP A 51 9.92 4.81 -0.37
N GLN A 52 11.24 4.72 -0.40
CA GLN A 52 12.11 4.94 0.78
C GLN A 52 11.94 6.33 1.36
N ALA A 53 11.86 7.36 0.51
CA ALA A 53 11.61 8.74 0.94
C ALA A 53 10.27 8.88 1.65
N ALA A 54 9.18 8.40 1.03
CA ALA A 54 7.84 8.45 1.57
C ALA A 54 7.72 7.66 2.88
N TYR A 55 8.26 6.44 2.91
CA TYR A 55 8.24 5.59 4.09
C TYR A 55 9.02 6.19 5.27
N SER A 56 10.21 6.74 5.00
CA SER A 56 11.03 7.40 6.01
C SER A 56 10.31 8.60 6.62
N TYR A 57 9.59 9.36 5.80
CA TYR A 57 8.77 10.47 6.27
C TYR A 57 7.64 9.99 7.19
N ILE A 58 6.83 9.03 6.74
CA ILE A 58 5.71 8.47 7.52
C ILE A 58 6.20 7.90 8.86
N LYS A 59 7.34 7.20 8.84
CA LYS A 59 7.96 6.63 10.03
C LYS A 59 8.38 7.70 11.03
N LYS A 60 8.93 8.83 10.57
CA LYS A 60 9.32 9.96 11.43
C LYS A 60 8.13 10.67 12.06
N GLN A 61 7.05 10.86 11.32
CA GLN A 61 5.84 11.54 11.78
C GLN A 61 5.13 10.79 12.91
N LYS A 62 5.18 9.49 12.90
CA LYS A 62 4.63 8.64 13.97
C LYS A 62 5.64 8.33 15.06
N GLY A 63 6.58 9.26 15.30
CA GLY A 63 7.64 9.13 16.32
C GLY A 63 7.11 8.61 17.65
N GLY A 64 7.65 7.48 18.12
CA GLY A 64 7.28 6.86 19.37
C GLY A 64 7.19 5.33 19.32
N ILE A 65 6.50 4.76 20.27
CA ILE A 65 6.38 3.32 20.57
C ILE A 65 5.72 2.53 19.43
N PHE A 66 4.88 3.19 18.61
CA PHE A 66 4.16 2.55 17.51
C PHE A 66 4.91 2.70 16.19
N LYS A 67 5.72 1.69 15.85
CA LYS A 67 6.41 1.62 14.57
C LYS A 67 5.41 1.35 13.45
N THR A 68 5.31 2.26 12.47
CA THR A 68 4.55 1.99 11.24
C THR A 68 5.27 0.93 10.41
N SER A 69 4.59 -0.18 10.12
CA SER A 69 5.15 -1.20 9.23
C SER A 69 5.15 -0.71 7.77
N PRO A 70 6.01 -1.26 6.90
CA PRO A 70 6.00 -0.95 5.46
C PRO A 70 4.62 -1.16 4.83
N LYS A 71 3.92 -2.25 5.19
CA LYS A 71 2.57 -2.56 4.72
C LYS A 71 1.55 -1.50 5.11
N GLN A 72 1.60 -1.01 6.34
CA GLN A 72 0.72 0.06 6.80
C GLN A 72 1.01 1.39 6.10
N ALA A 73 2.28 1.71 5.87
CA ALA A 73 2.67 2.92 5.15
C ALA A 73 2.21 2.88 3.69
N ALA A 74 2.41 1.75 3.01
CA ALA A 74 1.92 1.54 1.64
C ALA A 74 0.39 1.69 1.57
N GLY A 75 -0.35 1.06 2.50
CA GLY A 75 -1.80 1.21 2.58
C GLY A 75 -2.25 2.65 2.77
N GLN A 76 -1.55 3.43 3.59
CA GLN A 76 -1.86 4.86 3.80
C GLN A 76 -1.64 5.69 2.53
N ILE A 77 -0.57 5.42 1.77
CA ILE A 77 -0.32 6.10 0.50
C ILE A 77 -1.41 5.74 -0.51
N ILE A 78 -1.70 4.46 -0.68
CA ILE A 78 -2.74 3.98 -1.61
C ILE A 78 -4.10 4.60 -1.26
N GLU A 79 -4.51 4.52 0.01
CA GLU A 79 -5.78 5.10 0.47
C GLU A 79 -5.86 6.61 0.20
N THR A 80 -4.76 7.34 0.43
CA THR A 80 -4.72 8.78 0.20
C THR A 80 -4.83 9.11 -1.28
N VAL A 81 -4.09 8.44 -2.15
CA VAL A 81 -4.15 8.66 -3.60
C VAL A 81 -5.53 8.35 -4.17
N VAL A 82 -6.16 7.27 -3.70
CA VAL A 82 -7.52 6.90 -4.14
C VAL A 82 -8.56 7.91 -3.64
N ARG A 83 -8.45 8.37 -2.40
CA ARG A 83 -9.36 9.35 -1.80
C ARG A 83 -9.21 10.74 -2.43
N GLU A 84 -7.99 11.16 -2.71
CA GLU A 84 -7.67 12.46 -3.30
C GLU A 84 -7.29 12.32 -4.79
N ARG A 85 -8.07 11.50 -5.51
CA ARG A 85 -7.78 11.13 -6.90
C ARG A 85 -7.66 12.32 -7.84
N ASP A 86 -8.40 13.39 -7.58
CA ASP A 86 -8.33 14.63 -8.39
C ASP A 86 -6.94 15.28 -8.30
N LYS A 87 -6.32 15.21 -7.11
CA LYS A 87 -4.98 15.73 -6.86
C LYS A 87 -3.87 14.81 -7.39
N PHE A 88 -4.06 13.49 -7.29
CA PHE A 88 -3.05 12.47 -7.55
C PHE A 88 -3.37 11.58 -8.75
N SER A 89 -4.12 12.09 -9.74
CA SER A 89 -4.52 11.31 -10.92
C SER A 89 -3.34 10.69 -11.68
N TYR A 90 -2.24 11.41 -11.78
CA TYR A 90 -0.99 10.98 -12.41
C TYR A 90 -0.25 9.88 -11.65
N CYS A 91 -0.57 9.69 -10.37
CA CYS A 91 0.11 8.73 -9.49
C CYS A 91 -0.57 7.35 -9.46
N VAL A 92 -1.79 7.25 -9.97
CA VAL A 92 -2.60 6.02 -9.87
C VAL A 92 -1.89 4.82 -10.53
N GLU A 93 -1.20 5.03 -11.64
CA GLU A 93 -0.46 3.98 -12.35
C GLU A 93 0.71 3.39 -11.54
N PHE A 94 1.26 4.14 -10.57
CA PHE A 94 2.37 3.69 -9.74
C PHE A 94 1.94 2.91 -8.49
N LEU A 95 0.64 2.93 -8.15
CA LEU A 95 0.12 2.29 -6.92
C LEU A 95 0.26 0.77 -6.93
N ASP A 96 0.19 0.17 -8.09
CA ASP A 96 0.38 -1.27 -8.25
C ASP A 96 1.71 -1.76 -7.68
N GLN A 97 2.76 -0.94 -7.77
CA GLN A 97 4.08 -1.27 -7.27
C GLN A 97 4.19 -1.17 -5.74
N LEU A 98 3.27 -0.43 -5.11
CA LEU A 98 3.20 -0.29 -3.65
C LEU A 98 2.51 -1.47 -2.97
N HIS A 99 1.85 -2.36 -3.72
CA HIS A 99 1.14 -3.47 -3.12
C HIS A 99 2.13 -4.43 -2.44
N PRO A 100 2.09 -4.60 -1.10
CA PRO A 100 3.10 -5.34 -0.35
C PRO A 100 3.18 -6.83 -0.75
N ASP A 101 2.08 -7.37 -1.26
CA ASP A 101 1.97 -8.78 -1.64
C ASP A 101 2.33 -9.02 -3.11
N ARG A 102 2.58 -7.97 -3.90
CA ARG A 102 2.87 -8.10 -5.34
C ARG A 102 4.14 -8.89 -5.63
N LYS A 103 5.20 -8.66 -4.87
CA LYS A 103 6.46 -9.43 -5.04
C LYS A 103 6.23 -10.92 -4.81
N LEU A 104 5.45 -11.27 -3.78
CA LEU A 104 5.08 -12.66 -3.49
C LEU A 104 4.19 -13.26 -4.58
N GLN A 105 3.22 -12.51 -5.08
CA GLN A 105 2.34 -12.95 -6.17
C GLN A 105 3.11 -13.16 -7.46
N LEU A 106 4.01 -12.23 -7.83
CA LEU A 106 4.86 -12.37 -9.02
C LEU A 106 5.79 -13.57 -8.90
N GLU A 107 6.37 -13.81 -7.73
CA GLU A 107 7.24 -14.96 -7.49
C GLU A 107 6.46 -16.28 -7.54
N ASN A 108 5.27 -16.32 -6.95
CA ASN A 108 4.40 -17.50 -6.99
C ASN A 108 3.93 -17.81 -8.43
N ASN A 109 3.51 -16.79 -9.18
CA ASN A 109 3.12 -16.93 -10.58
C ASN A 109 4.29 -17.42 -11.45
N ARG A 110 5.51 -16.93 -11.18
CA ARG A 110 6.73 -17.40 -11.87
C ARG A 110 7.06 -18.86 -11.56
N LYS A 111 6.91 -19.28 -10.30
CA LYS A 111 7.11 -20.67 -9.88
C LYS A 111 6.07 -21.60 -10.52
N GLU A 112 4.82 -21.19 -10.54
CA GLU A 112 3.73 -21.95 -11.14
C GLU A 112 3.91 -22.09 -12.66
N LYS A 113 4.31 -21.02 -13.36
CA LYS A 113 4.60 -21.06 -14.78
C LYS A 113 5.73 -22.05 -15.09
N LYS A 114 6.82 -22.02 -14.33
CA LYS A 114 7.94 -22.96 -14.51
C LYS A 114 7.53 -24.41 -14.25
N ARG A 115 6.64 -24.64 -13.26
CA ARG A 115 6.14 -25.99 -12.98
C ARG A 115 5.30 -26.51 -14.15
N LYS A 116 4.37 -25.72 -14.67
CA LYS A 116 3.54 -26.08 -15.83
C LYS A 116 4.39 -26.34 -17.10
N GLU A 117 5.42 -25.53 -17.31
CA GLU A 117 6.33 -25.71 -18.44
C GLU A 117 7.12 -27.02 -18.32
N LYS A 118 7.55 -27.39 -17.10
CA LYS A 118 8.23 -28.66 -16.85
C LYS A 118 7.30 -29.87 -17.03
N GLU A 119 6.08 -29.80 -16.49
CA GLU A 119 5.05 -30.83 -16.66
C GLU A 119 4.75 -31.08 -18.15
N LEU A 120 4.66 -30.01 -18.94
CA LEU A 120 4.40 -30.09 -20.39
C LEU A 120 5.57 -30.74 -21.17
N LEU A 121 6.82 -30.50 -20.73
CA LEU A 121 7.99 -31.13 -21.32
C LEU A 121 8.06 -32.61 -20.98
N GLU A 122 7.77 -33.00 -19.74
CA GLU A 122 7.73 -34.41 -19.31
C GLU A 122 6.61 -35.19 -20.03
N GLU A 123 5.46 -34.55 -20.28
CA GLU A 123 4.35 -35.15 -21.05
C GLU A 123 4.78 -35.42 -22.50
N LYS A 124 5.45 -34.47 -23.17
CA LYS A 124 5.95 -34.65 -24.54
C LYS A 124 7.02 -35.70 -24.64
N GLU A 125 7.95 -35.80 -23.68
CA GLU A 125 8.96 -36.86 -23.67
C GLU A 125 8.33 -38.24 -23.51
N SER A 126 7.24 -38.35 -22.72
CA SER A 126 6.54 -39.62 -22.55
C SER A 126 5.77 -40.07 -23.79
N GLU A 127 5.20 -39.11 -24.55
CA GLU A 127 4.50 -39.38 -25.81
C GLU A 127 5.50 -39.85 -26.90
N ASP A 128 6.63 -39.16 -27.05
CA ASP A 128 7.69 -39.52 -28.03
C ASP A 128 8.25 -40.93 -27.76
N TYR A 129 8.47 -41.29 -26.50
CA TYR A 129 8.94 -42.61 -26.12
C TYR A 129 7.90 -43.72 -26.42
N SER A 130 6.61 -43.43 -26.31
CA SER A 130 5.54 -44.40 -26.60
C SER A 130 5.39 -44.68 -28.09
N GLU A 131 5.61 -43.69 -28.96
CA GLU A 131 5.53 -43.79 -30.39
C GLU A 131 6.70 -44.60 -30.95
N GLU A 132 7.93 -44.37 -30.48
CA GLU A 132 9.14 -45.13 -30.89
C GLU A 132 9.11 -46.62 -30.49
N THR A 133 8.43 -46.97 -29.38
CA THR A 133 8.30 -48.37 -28.95
C THR A 133 7.26 -49.13 -29.73
N PHE A 134 6.22 -48.48 -30.24
CA PHE A 134 5.16 -49.13 -31.01
C PHE A 134 5.65 -49.59 -32.40
N ASP A 135 6.46 -48.79 -33.09
CA ASP A 135 7.02 -49.13 -34.41
C ASP A 135 8.02 -50.32 -34.38
N ARG A 136 8.58 -50.63 -33.22
CA ARG A 136 9.60 -51.68 -33.06
C ARG A 136 9.03 -53.10 -32.96
N TYR A 137 7.70 -53.25 -32.79
CA TYR A 137 6.98 -54.53 -32.62
C TYR A 137 6.02 -54.91 -33.75
N THR A 138 5.98 -54.11 -34.80
CA THR A 138 5.13 -54.39 -35.99
C THR A 138 5.97 -55.06 -37.08
N TYR A 139 6.18 -56.41 -36.93
CA TYR A 139 6.65 -57.30 -37.99
C TYR A 139 5.81 -58.54 -38.02
#